data_5de4571b61ee49d311153c37e05896b7
#
_entry.id   5de4571b61ee49d311153c37e05896b7
#
_cell.length_a   1.000
_cell.length_b   1.000
_cell.length_c   1.000
_cell.angle_alpha   90.00
_cell.angle_beta   90.00
_cell.angle_gamma   90.00
#
_symmetry.space_group_name_H-M   'P 1'
#
loop_
_entity.id
_entity.type
_entity.pdbx_description
1 polymer ?
#
loop_
_entity_poly.entity_id
_entity_poly.type
_entity_poly.pdbx_seq_one_letter_code
_entity_poly.pdbx_strand_id
1 'polypeptide(L)'
;MAGVKFNESLVLDLENPESTAQVEGVLANHLYELGSVKDSYMGALAEREKNYPTALEVGEINVAIPHCDAENANEAAVCVGILRKPVDWRRMDDPDATTPVRLVFMLALNEAHSHLEMIQKIIGVIQDQEFAKKLAESNAHEAYELLAPRFAE
;
A
#
# COMPACT_ATOMS: atom_id res chain seq x y z
N MET A 1 10.48 11.01 5.25
CA MET A 1 11.09 10.36 4.08
C MET A 1 11.24 11.38 2.97
N ALA A 2 12.43 11.86 2.84
CA ALA A 2 12.74 12.86 1.82
C ALA A 2 12.52 12.27 0.42
N GLY A 3 11.91 13.03 -0.47
CA GLY A 3 11.73 12.63 -1.85
C GLY A 3 10.57 11.68 -2.12
N VAL A 4 9.79 11.30 -1.11
CA VAL A 4 8.62 10.45 -1.29
C VAL A 4 7.35 11.29 -1.15
N LYS A 5 6.54 11.29 -2.20
CA LYS A 5 5.30 12.05 -2.23
C LYS A 5 4.23 11.35 -1.39
N PHE A 6 3.70 12.08 -0.42
CA PHE A 6 2.56 11.62 0.35
C PHE A 6 1.74 12.84 0.78
N ASN A 7 0.49 12.87 0.35
CA ASN A 7 -0.45 13.93 0.69
C ASN A 7 -1.86 13.34 0.81
N GLU A 8 -2.81 14.17 1.20
CA GLU A 8 -4.18 13.69 1.45
C GLU A 8 -4.81 13.00 0.24
N SER A 9 -4.48 13.43 -0.98
CA SER A 9 -5.03 12.81 -2.19
C SER A 9 -4.56 11.37 -2.41
N LEU A 10 -3.53 10.95 -1.69
CA LEU A 10 -2.96 9.62 -1.77
C LEU A 10 -3.52 8.63 -0.73
N VAL A 11 -4.57 9.03 -0.02
CA VAL A 11 -5.27 8.14 0.92
C VAL A 11 -6.70 7.94 0.41
N LEU A 12 -7.03 6.69 0.10
CA LEU A 12 -8.32 6.32 -0.48
C LEU A 12 -9.10 5.41 0.47
N ASP A 13 -10.39 5.70 0.59
CA ASP A 13 -11.32 4.93 1.40
C ASP A 13 -12.14 4.05 0.46
N LEU A 14 -11.94 2.73 0.52
CA LEU A 14 -12.63 1.77 -0.34
C LEU A 14 -13.75 1.09 0.43
N GLU A 15 -14.99 1.47 0.13
CA GLU A 15 -16.16 0.96 0.86
C GLU A 15 -16.54 -0.47 0.50
N ASN A 16 -16.38 -0.85 -0.76
CA ASN A 16 -16.76 -2.17 -1.24
C ASN A 16 -15.63 -2.88 -2.01
N PRO A 17 -14.49 -3.13 -1.35
CA PRO A 17 -13.41 -3.85 -2.01
C PRO A 17 -13.80 -5.30 -2.22
N GLU A 18 -13.53 -5.84 -3.41
CA GLU A 18 -13.98 -7.18 -3.80
C GLU A 18 -12.87 -8.21 -3.90
N SER A 19 -11.69 -7.79 -4.36
CA SER A 19 -10.57 -8.71 -4.60
C SER A 19 -9.25 -7.96 -4.62
N THR A 20 -8.16 -8.72 -4.51
CA THR A 20 -6.81 -8.17 -4.66
C THR A 20 -6.66 -7.40 -5.97
N ALA A 21 -7.09 -8.01 -7.08
CA ALA A 21 -6.95 -7.38 -8.40
C ALA A 21 -7.75 -6.09 -8.49
N GLN A 22 -8.95 -6.06 -7.95
CA GLN A 22 -9.80 -4.87 -7.98
C GLN A 22 -9.18 -3.74 -7.15
N VAL A 23 -8.69 -4.06 -5.96
CA VAL A 23 -8.05 -3.06 -5.08
C VAL A 23 -6.77 -2.52 -5.72
N GLU A 24 -5.92 -3.39 -6.24
CA GLU A 24 -4.70 -2.97 -6.92
C GLU A 24 -5.01 -2.09 -8.12
N GLY A 25 -6.05 -2.44 -8.89
CA GLY A 25 -6.47 -1.65 -10.04
C GLY A 25 -6.89 -0.23 -9.66
N VAL A 26 -7.65 -0.08 -8.58
CA VAL A 26 -8.09 1.24 -8.11
C VAL A 26 -6.90 2.10 -7.68
N LEU A 27 -6.02 1.55 -6.86
CA LEU A 27 -4.89 2.31 -6.33
C LEU A 27 -3.85 2.62 -7.41
N ALA A 28 -3.55 1.65 -8.28
CA ALA A 28 -2.59 1.85 -9.36
C ALA A 28 -3.09 2.88 -10.37
N ASN A 29 -4.37 2.82 -10.71
CA ASN A 29 -4.97 3.80 -11.62
C ASN A 29 -4.90 5.21 -11.03
N HIS A 30 -5.13 5.32 -9.72
CA HIS A 30 -5.05 6.62 -9.04
C HIS A 30 -3.62 7.20 -9.12
N LEU A 31 -2.61 6.36 -8.87
CA LEU A 31 -1.21 6.77 -9.03
C LEU A 31 -0.90 7.17 -10.47
N TYR A 32 -1.46 6.45 -11.44
CA TYR A 32 -1.27 6.76 -12.84
C TYR A 32 -1.90 8.12 -13.21
N GLU A 33 -3.11 8.38 -12.76
CA GLU A 33 -3.79 9.65 -13.01
C GLU A 33 -3.06 10.84 -12.39
N LEU A 34 -2.38 10.62 -11.25
CA LEU A 34 -1.58 11.66 -10.61
C LEU A 34 -0.20 11.83 -11.26
N GLY A 35 0.14 11.00 -12.25
CA GLY A 35 1.42 11.08 -12.93
C GLY A 35 2.60 10.45 -12.17
N SER A 36 2.32 9.76 -11.08
CA SER A 36 3.37 9.17 -10.25
C SER A 36 3.96 7.91 -10.85
N VAL A 37 3.20 7.19 -11.67
CA VAL A 37 3.66 5.96 -12.31
C VAL A 37 3.39 5.98 -13.81
N LYS A 38 4.11 5.11 -14.52
CA LYS A 38 3.95 4.95 -15.97
C LYS A 38 2.79 4.01 -16.26
N ASP A 39 2.34 3.97 -17.51
CA ASP A 39 1.28 3.07 -17.94
C ASP A 39 1.67 1.59 -17.79
N SER A 40 2.96 1.29 -17.74
CA SER A 40 3.46 -0.07 -17.50
C SER A 40 3.32 -0.54 -16.05
N TYR A 41 3.05 0.37 -15.11
CA TYR A 41 3.04 0.05 -13.68
C TYR A 41 1.96 -0.97 -13.31
N MET A 42 0.75 -0.78 -13.78
CA MET A 42 -0.38 -1.66 -13.41
C MET A 42 -0.14 -3.11 -13.81
N GLY A 43 0.35 -3.34 -15.03
CA GLY A 43 0.67 -4.69 -15.51
C GLY A 43 1.85 -5.31 -14.76
N ALA A 44 2.90 -4.53 -14.53
CA ALA A 44 4.07 -4.98 -13.79
C ALA A 44 3.72 -5.32 -12.33
N LEU A 45 2.88 -4.49 -11.71
CA LEU A 45 2.41 -4.71 -10.35
C LEU A 45 1.62 -6.01 -10.22
N ALA A 46 0.67 -6.24 -11.14
CA ALA A 46 -0.16 -7.44 -11.13
C ALA A 46 0.70 -8.70 -11.31
N GLU A 47 1.67 -8.67 -12.21
CA GLU A 47 2.59 -9.79 -12.43
C GLU A 47 3.47 -10.04 -11.20
N ARG A 48 3.97 -8.96 -10.59
CA ARG A 48 4.79 -9.06 -9.38
C ARG A 48 4.00 -9.65 -8.21
N GLU A 49 2.78 -9.18 -8.00
CA GLU A 49 1.92 -9.67 -6.90
C GLU A 49 1.58 -11.15 -7.09
N LYS A 50 1.38 -11.57 -8.33
CA LYS A 50 1.11 -12.97 -8.66
C LYS A 50 2.25 -13.89 -8.26
N ASN A 51 3.48 -13.47 -8.51
CA ASN A 51 4.67 -14.27 -8.26
C ASN A 51 5.27 -14.08 -6.87
N TYR A 52 5.11 -12.87 -6.31
CA TYR A 52 5.67 -12.48 -5.01
C TYR A 52 4.63 -11.67 -4.25
N PRO A 53 3.63 -12.35 -3.64
CA PRO A 53 2.57 -11.63 -2.94
C PRO A 53 3.10 -10.88 -1.72
N THR A 54 2.37 -9.84 -1.30
CA THR A 54 2.89 -8.85 -0.36
C THR A 54 2.09 -8.70 0.91
N ALA A 55 1.11 -9.57 1.18
CA ALA A 55 0.35 -9.46 2.42
C ALA A 55 1.19 -9.92 3.61
N LEU A 56 1.09 -9.17 4.70
CA LEU A 56 1.77 -9.47 5.96
C LEU A 56 0.72 -9.72 7.03
N GLU A 57 0.76 -10.92 7.63
CA GLU A 57 -0.11 -11.25 8.74
C GLU A 57 0.60 -10.87 10.03
N VAL A 58 0.21 -9.73 10.60
CA VAL A 58 0.90 -9.13 11.75
C VAL A 58 0.05 -9.07 13.02
N GLY A 59 -1.23 -9.38 12.92
CA GLY A 59 -2.11 -9.37 14.09
C GLY A 59 -3.56 -9.22 13.71
N GLU A 60 -4.28 -8.39 14.44
CA GLU A 60 -5.70 -8.16 14.20
C GLU A 60 -5.93 -7.40 12.89
N ILE A 61 -5.08 -6.41 12.61
CA ILE A 61 -5.13 -5.64 11.36
C ILE A 61 -3.95 -6.06 10.50
N ASN A 62 -4.24 -6.65 9.35
CA ASN A 62 -3.22 -7.12 8.43
C ASN A 62 -3.15 -6.22 7.20
N VAL A 63 -2.00 -6.21 6.54
CA VAL A 63 -1.71 -5.24 5.49
C VAL A 63 -1.10 -5.91 4.26
N ALA A 64 -1.16 -5.21 3.12
CA ALA A 64 -0.42 -5.58 1.93
C ALA A 64 0.43 -4.39 1.48
N ILE A 65 1.58 -4.67 0.87
CA ILE A 65 2.52 -3.65 0.40
C ILE A 65 2.84 -3.90 -1.08
N PRO A 66 1.87 -3.71 -1.99
CA PRO A 66 2.11 -3.94 -3.41
C PRO A 66 3.15 -2.98 -3.96
N HIS A 67 4.08 -3.49 -4.75
CA HIS A 67 5.11 -2.69 -5.41
C HIS A 67 5.70 -3.48 -6.58
N CYS A 68 6.41 -2.79 -7.45
CA CYS A 68 7.12 -3.43 -8.56
C CYS A 68 8.40 -2.65 -8.88
N ASP A 69 9.11 -3.07 -9.94
CA ASP A 69 10.41 -2.51 -10.26
C ASP A 69 10.37 -1.01 -10.52
N ALA A 70 11.43 -0.31 -10.11
CA ALA A 70 11.54 1.15 -10.15
C ALA A 70 11.35 1.75 -11.53
N GLU A 71 11.65 1.00 -12.60
CA GLU A 71 11.51 1.51 -13.97
C GLU A 71 10.07 1.87 -14.35
N ASN A 72 9.10 1.38 -13.60
CA ASN A 72 7.67 1.64 -13.85
C ASN A 72 7.15 2.89 -13.15
N ALA A 73 7.98 3.58 -12.37
CA ALA A 73 7.58 4.76 -11.62
C ALA A 73 8.26 6.02 -12.14
N ASN A 74 7.56 7.14 -12.12
CA ASN A 74 8.09 8.45 -12.48
C ASN A 74 8.66 9.17 -11.26
N GLU A 75 8.12 8.89 -10.09
CA GLU A 75 8.53 9.51 -8.83
C GLU A 75 8.24 8.53 -7.69
N ALA A 76 8.80 8.80 -6.52
CA ALA A 76 8.49 8.03 -5.34
C ALA A 76 7.20 8.54 -4.70
N ALA A 77 6.27 7.63 -4.43
CA ALA A 77 4.98 7.97 -3.82
C ALA A 77 4.42 6.78 -3.05
N VAL A 78 3.58 7.06 -2.07
CA VAL A 78 2.83 6.02 -1.33
C VAL A 78 1.36 6.30 -1.47
N CYS A 79 0.61 5.30 -1.92
CA CYS A 79 -0.85 5.38 -2.00
C CYS A 79 -1.43 4.40 -0.98
N VAL A 80 -2.22 4.93 -0.06
CA VAL A 80 -2.81 4.13 1.04
C VAL A 80 -4.26 3.84 0.75
N GLY A 81 -4.64 2.56 0.82
CA GLY A 81 -6.04 2.15 0.70
C GLY A 81 -6.55 1.65 2.04
N ILE A 82 -7.67 2.20 2.49
CA ILE A 82 -8.35 1.72 3.70
C ILE A 82 -9.54 0.91 3.23
N LEU A 83 -9.52 -0.40 3.53
CA LEU A 83 -10.57 -1.31 3.09
C LEU A 83 -11.62 -1.44 4.17
N ARG A 84 -12.86 -1.05 3.87
CA ARG A 84 -13.95 -1.12 4.85
C ARG A 84 -14.35 -2.56 5.17
N LYS A 85 -14.05 -3.48 4.23
CA LYS A 85 -14.21 -4.92 4.43
C LYS A 85 -12.89 -5.60 4.14
N PRO A 86 -12.52 -6.63 4.89
CA PRO A 86 -11.25 -7.32 4.61
C PRO A 86 -11.30 -8.01 3.25
N VAL A 87 -10.16 -8.01 2.58
CA VAL A 87 -9.96 -8.72 1.32
C VAL A 87 -8.90 -9.78 1.55
N ASP A 88 -9.20 -11.01 1.16
CA ASP A 88 -8.23 -12.10 1.27
C ASP A 88 -7.09 -11.85 0.29
N TRP A 89 -5.88 -11.84 0.82
CA TRP A 89 -4.67 -11.48 0.07
C TRP A 89 -3.60 -12.52 0.33
N ARG A 90 -2.91 -12.93 -0.71
CA ARG A 90 -1.86 -13.95 -0.57
C ARG A 90 -0.70 -13.41 0.26
N ARG A 91 -0.16 -14.26 1.12
CA ARG A 91 0.86 -13.86 2.09
C ARG A 91 2.26 -13.89 1.50
N MET A 92 3.09 -12.94 1.93
CA MET A 92 4.49 -12.86 1.53
C MET A 92 5.29 -14.06 2.04
N ASP A 93 5.01 -14.52 3.25
CA ASP A 93 5.75 -15.62 3.89
C ASP A 93 5.26 -17.00 3.47
N ASP A 94 4.06 -17.09 2.91
CA ASP A 94 3.49 -18.35 2.42
C ASP A 94 2.51 -18.04 1.29
N PRO A 95 2.98 -18.07 0.02
CA PRO A 95 2.12 -17.71 -1.12
C PRO A 95 0.89 -18.61 -1.33
N ASP A 96 0.86 -19.78 -0.71
CA ASP A 96 -0.31 -20.67 -0.78
C ASP A 96 -1.35 -20.32 0.29
N ALA A 97 -1.02 -19.44 1.22
CA ALA A 97 -1.93 -19.00 2.28
C ALA A 97 -2.39 -17.57 2.04
N THR A 98 -3.54 -17.21 2.61
CA THR A 98 -4.08 -15.85 2.55
C THR A 98 -4.26 -15.29 3.96
N THR A 99 -4.42 -13.98 4.04
CA THR A 99 -4.78 -13.30 5.27
C THR A 99 -5.78 -12.19 4.93
N PRO A 100 -6.74 -11.88 5.82
CA PRO A 100 -7.67 -10.78 5.57
C PRO A 100 -6.96 -9.44 5.74
N VAL A 101 -6.91 -8.66 4.66
CA VAL A 101 -6.20 -7.38 4.62
C VAL A 101 -7.17 -6.22 4.77
N ARG A 102 -6.85 -5.27 5.62
CA ARG A 102 -7.63 -4.05 5.85
C ARG A 102 -6.91 -2.78 5.40
N LEU A 103 -5.59 -2.80 5.30
CA LEU A 103 -4.79 -1.64 4.89
C LEU A 103 -3.85 -2.03 3.76
N VAL A 104 -3.78 -1.20 2.73
CA VAL A 104 -2.89 -1.43 1.60
C VAL A 104 -1.98 -0.21 1.43
N PHE A 105 -0.68 -0.44 1.43
CA PHE A 105 0.33 0.60 1.19
C PHE A 105 0.98 0.31 -0.17
N MET A 106 0.45 0.92 -1.22
CA MET A 106 1.00 0.72 -2.56
C MET A 106 2.15 1.67 -2.80
N LEU A 107 3.29 1.13 -3.20
CA LEU A 107 4.51 1.90 -3.35
C LEU A 107 4.86 2.13 -4.82
N ALA A 108 5.12 3.39 -5.16
CA ALA A 108 5.77 3.77 -6.41
C ALA A 108 7.11 4.36 -6.01
N LEU A 109 8.20 3.68 -6.35
CA LEU A 109 9.53 4.11 -5.95
C LEU A 109 10.45 3.99 -7.16
N ASN A 110 11.15 5.08 -7.46
CA ASN A 110 12.00 5.18 -8.64
C ASN A 110 13.47 4.83 -8.39
N GLU A 111 13.80 4.44 -7.16
CA GLU A 111 15.15 4.03 -6.78
C GLU A 111 15.09 2.81 -5.86
N ALA A 112 15.95 1.83 -6.10
CA ALA A 112 15.92 0.56 -5.37
C ALA A 112 16.14 0.70 -3.86
N HIS A 113 17.04 1.59 -3.43
CA HIS A 113 17.34 1.78 -2.00
C HIS A 113 16.18 2.44 -1.25
N SER A 114 15.36 3.24 -1.95
CA SER A 114 14.18 3.86 -1.35
C SER A 114 13.12 2.82 -1.01
N HIS A 115 13.06 1.70 -1.74
CA HIS A 115 12.14 0.61 -1.45
C HIS A 115 12.35 0.07 -0.04
N LEU A 116 13.61 -0.21 0.31
CA LEU A 116 13.91 -0.81 1.61
C LEU A 116 13.56 0.13 2.75
N GLU A 117 13.94 1.40 2.65
CA GLU A 117 13.63 2.40 3.67
C GLU A 117 12.12 2.55 3.85
N MET A 118 11.38 2.64 2.75
CA MET A 118 9.94 2.78 2.79
C MET A 118 9.26 1.56 3.41
N ILE A 119 9.66 0.37 3.00
CA ILE A 119 9.09 -0.87 3.53
C ILE A 119 9.35 -0.96 5.03
N GLN A 120 10.55 -0.60 5.49
CA GLN A 120 10.88 -0.61 6.91
C GLN A 120 10.01 0.35 7.71
N LYS A 121 9.74 1.54 7.17
CA LYS A 121 8.87 2.52 7.82
C LYS A 121 7.43 2.00 7.93
N ILE A 122 6.92 1.41 6.87
CA ILE A 122 5.58 0.84 6.86
C ILE A 122 5.48 -0.31 7.87
N ILE A 123 6.47 -1.19 7.90
CA ILE A 123 6.50 -2.29 8.86
C ILE A 123 6.46 -1.75 10.30
N GLY A 124 7.22 -0.69 10.58
CA GLY A 124 7.20 -0.05 11.89
C GLY A 124 5.82 0.46 12.29
N VAL A 125 5.11 1.05 11.32
CA VAL A 125 3.74 1.54 11.54
C VAL A 125 2.78 0.40 11.85
N ILE A 126 2.82 -0.68 11.08
CA ILE A 126 1.86 -1.78 11.22
C ILE A 126 2.15 -2.71 12.39
N GLN A 127 3.38 -2.74 12.89
CA GLN A 127 3.68 -3.48 14.12
C GLN A 127 2.99 -2.87 15.33
N ASP A 128 2.68 -1.59 15.26
CA ASP A 128 1.87 -0.91 16.27
C ASP A 128 0.40 -1.16 15.96
N GLN A 129 -0.14 -2.26 16.48
CA GLN A 129 -1.50 -2.69 16.17
C GLN A 129 -2.59 -1.74 16.68
N GLU A 130 -2.33 -1.00 17.73
CA GLU A 130 -3.28 0.03 18.18
C GLU A 130 -3.38 1.14 17.13
N PHE A 131 -2.25 1.53 16.57
CA PHE A 131 -2.22 2.53 15.50
C PHE A 131 -2.88 2.00 14.22
N ALA A 132 -2.57 0.77 13.84
CA ALA A 132 -3.16 0.14 12.65
C ALA A 132 -4.69 0.06 12.77
N LYS A 133 -5.18 -0.24 13.96
CA LYS A 133 -6.61 -0.29 14.25
C LYS A 133 -7.27 1.07 14.08
N LYS A 134 -6.62 2.12 14.57
CA LYS A 134 -7.09 3.49 14.37
C LYS A 134 -7.18 3.84 12.90
N LEU A 135 -6.15 3.46 12.12
CA LEU A 135 -6.15 3.70 10.68
C LEU A 135 -7.31 2.99 9.99
N ALA A 136 -7.52 1.73 10.33
CA ALA A 136 -8.57 0.94 9.71
C ALA A 136 -9.97 1.48 10.01
N GLU A 137 -10.14 2.16 11.13
CA GLU A 137 -11.41 2.76 11.55
C GLU A 137 -11.58 4.21 11.08
N SER A 138 -10.52 4.81 10.54
CA SER A 138 -10.51 6.22 10.12
C SER A 138 -11.06 6.38 8.70
N ASN A 139 -11.58 7.59 8.41
CA ASN A 139 -11.81 7.96 7.02
C ASN A 139 -10.49 8.42 6.39
N ALA A 140 -10.50 8.75 5.10
CA ALA A 140 -9.28 9.12 4.39
C ALA A 140 -8.57 10.33 4.99
N HIS A 141 -9.32 11.36 5.37
CA HIS A 141 -8.75 12.57 5.95
C HIS A 141 -8.07 12.28 7.31
N GLU A 142 -8.78 11.56 8.18
CA GLU A 142 -8.24 11.20 9.49
C GLU A 142 -7.02 10.32 9.38
N ALA A 143 -7.04 9.36 8.46
CA ALA A 143 -5.90 8.47 8.22
C ALA A 143 -4.69 9.25 7.72
N TYR A 144 -4.91 10.21 6.83
CA TYR A 144 -3.83 11.08 6.38
C TYR A 144 -3.20 11.83 7.55
N GLU A 145 -4.01 12.42 8.42
CA GLU A 145 -3.50 13.16 9.58
C GLU A 145 -2.70 12.27 10.53
N LEU A 146 -3.11 11.01 10.67
CA LEU A 146 -2.39 10.05 11.51
C LEU A 146 -1.06 9.61 10.88
N LEU A 147 -1.04 9.40 9.56
CA LEU A 147 0.12 8.88 8.86
C LEU A 147 1.18 9.94 8.54
N ALA A 148 0.77 11.16 8.23
CA ALA A 148 1.68 12.20 7.77
C ALA A 148 2.88 12.41 8.71
N PRO A 149 2.70 12.53 10.05
CA PRO A 149 3.84 12.68 10.95
C PRO A 149 4.76 11.46 10.97
N ARG A 150 4.19 10.27 10.79
CA ARG A 150 4.97 9.02 10.79
C ARG A 150 5.84 8.89 9.55
N PHE A 151 5.33 9.37 8.41
CA PHE A 151 6.06 9.29 7.15
C PHE A 151 7.03 10.46 6.95
N ALA A 152 6.89 11.54 7.72
CA ALA A 152 7.77 12.70 7.61
C ALA A 152 9.15 12.50 8.24
N GLU A 153 9.29 11.50 9.10
CA GLU A 153 10.56 11.24 9.81
C GLU A 153 11.62 10.59 8.93
#